data_e7ba40bf0de0e0ad82cd08cb1d7f87aa
#
_entry.id   e7ba40bf0de0e0ad82cd08cb1d7f87aa
#
_cell.length_a   1.000
_cell.length_b   1.000
_cell.length_c   1.000
_cell.angle_alpha   90.00
_cell.angle_beta   90.00
_cell.angle_gamma   90.00
#
_symmetry.space_group_name_H-M   'P 1'
#
loop_
_entity.id
_entity.type
_entity.pdbx_description
1 polymer ?
#
loop_
_entity_poly.entity_id
_entity_poly.type
_entity_poly.pdbx_seq_one_letter_code
_entity_poly.pdbx_strand_id
1 'polypeptide(L)'
;MLRTLFPLETAASFTLRLFGGGIAACALIAIAALLLRRLSTREPSQGSRTLPRWSAASKARRLPTRLAKVAAAGVLLVAGGWAFLHATKPAWLRAALATPVPVPRSDFGGWTARAPGLETGDIELTIDGRWIDHIALCRLDPRRYRFTVHWDATRSRTVEEWRQALGASLVINGSYFLPDGSPQTPLRLDGRAAGPARYTSLHGGFVAGDGVANGVAILDLKGKDVLAAIAPFPQAMVSYPLLLDEAGEVRAPATREWLASRTFIALDGEGRVVVGTTRSGFFTLRRLGEYLKASPLGLRVALNFDGGPIASQIVKTDAFERVTIGNAEITDGGDVARVWWQAHRTSRWRLPIVLAATPREADAASAAGAPARP
;
A
#
# COMPACT_ATOMS: atom_id res chain seq x y z
N MET A 1 18.53 -4.21 5.31
CA MET A 1 18.66 -2.89 5.95
C MET A 1 17.34 -2.08 5.94
N LEU A 2 16.20 -2.69 5.60
CA LEU A 2 14.85 -2.08 5.61
C LEU A 2 14.06 -2.36 6.90
N ARG A 3 14.64 -3.04 7.88
CA ARG A 3 13.96 -3.44 9.13
C ARG A 3 13.81 -2.34 10.19
N THR A 4 14.44 -1.19 10.01
CA THR A 4 14.50 -0.12 11.04
C THR A 4 13.61 1.08 10.75
N LEU A 5 12.80 1.06 9.70
CA LEU A 5 12.15 2.28 9.19
C LEU A 5 10.73 2.56 9.72
N PHE A 6 10.12 1.61 10.43
CA PHE A 6 8.83 1.87 11.07
C PHE A 6 8.76 1.16 12.43
N PRO A 7 8.42 1.86 13.51
CA PRO A 7 8.01 1.23 14.77
C PRO A 7 6.65 0.52 14.65
N LEU A 8 6.31 0.05 13.44
CA LEU A 8 5.10 -0.68 13.09
C LEU A 8 5.20 -2.18 13.44
N GLU A 9 6.39 -2.68 13.79
CA GLU A 9 6.54 -4.02 14.37
C GLU A 9 5.75 -4.20 15.67
N THR A 10 5.41 -3.11 16.36
CA THR A 10 4.85 -3.21 17.71
C THR A 10 3.39 -3.60 17.76
N ALA A 11 2.54 -3.23 16.80
CA ALA A 11 1.11 -3.56 16.92
C ALA A 11 0.75 -4.93 16.33
N ALA A 12 1.32 -5.32 15.21
CA ALA A 12 0.96 -6.56 14.54
C ALA A 12 1.74 -7.76 15.09
N SER A 13 3.05 -7.61 15.34
CA SER A 13 3.83 -8.59 16.08
C SER A 13 3.38 -8.66 17.54
N PHE A 14 2.92 -7.57 18.12
CA PHE A 14 2.30 -7.53 19.45
C PHE A 14 0.96 -8.27 19.45
N THR A 15 0.10 -8.11 18.43
CA THR A 15 -1.17 -8.81 18.32
C THR A 15 -0.97 -10.30 18.05
N LEU A 16 -0.05 -10.69 17.15
CA LEU A 16 0.27 -12.10 16.90
C LEU A 16 0.99 -12.75 18.08
N ARG A 17 1.87 -12.02 18.78
CA ARG A 17 2.51 -12.47 20.03
C ARG A 17 1.51 -12.51 21.18
N LEU A 18 0.55 -11.58 21.28
CA LEU A 18 -0.53 -11.61 22.24
C LEU A 18 -1.48 -12.78 21.98
N PHE A 19 -1.90 -13.03 20.73
CA PHE A 19 -2.75 -14.18 20.41
C PHE A 19 -1.97 -15.50 20.50
N GLY A 20 -0.76 -15.60 19.96
CA GLY A 20 0.08 -16.79 20.10
C GLY A 20 0.52 -17.01 21.55
N GLY A 21 0.92 -15.97 22.27
CA GLY A 21 1.25 -16.00 23.68
C GLY A 21 0.03 -16.30 24.56
N GLY A 22 -1.14 -15.76 24.19
CA GLY A 22 -2.42 -16.05 24.86
C GLY A 22 -2.82 -17.51 24.73
N ILE A 23 -2.71 -18.11 23.54
CA ILE A 23 -2.97 -19.55 23.33
C ILE A 23 -1.98 -20.40 24.14
N ALA A 24 -0.68 -20.08 24.07
CA ALA A 24 0.34 -20.80 24.84
C ALA A 24 0.13 -20.67 26.35
N ALA A 25 -0.18 -19.47 26.84
CA ALA A 25 -0.47 -19.26 28.27
C ALA A 25 -1.72 -20.01 28.72
N CYS A 26 -2.81 -19.96 27.95
CA CYS A 26 -4.04 -20.70 28.25
C CYS A 26 -3.81 -22.23 28.20
N ALA A 27 -3.01 -22.72 27.23
CA ALA A 27 -2.64 -24.13 27.16
C ALA A 27 -1.80 -24.55 28.36
N LEU A 28 -0.81 -23.75 28.78
CA LEU A 28 0.00 -24.01 29.96
C LEU A 28 -0.82 -24.02 31.26
N ILE A 29 -1.76 -23.08 31.40
CA ILE A 29 -2.68 -23.05 32.54
C ILE A 29 -3.59 -24.30 32.56
N ALA A 30 -4.08 -24.74 31.40
CA ALA A 30 -4.89 -25.96 31.27
C ALA A 30 -4.09 -27.21 31.65
N ILE A 31 -2.82 -27.30 31.15
CA ILE A 31 -1.91 -28.40 31.48
C ILE A 31 -1.58 -28.40 32.97
N ALA A 32 -1.25 -27.22 33.54
CA ALA A 32 -1.00 -27.10 34.99
C ALA A 32 -2.20 -27.52 35.82
N ALA A 33 -3.41 -27.11 35.41
CA ALA A 33 -4.64 -27.51 36.09
C ALA A 33 -4.91 -29.04 36.02
N LEU A 34 -4.59 -29.67 34.86
CA LEU A 34 -4.67 -31.12 34.69
C LEU A 34 -3.65 -31.87 35.54
N LEU A 35 -2.41 -31.36 35.60
CA LEU A 35 -1.34 -31.93 36.44
C LEU A 35 -1.70 -31.82 37.91
N LEU A 36 -2.15 -30.66 38.37
CA LEU A 36 -2.62 -30.46 39.74
C LEU A 36 -3.80 -31.40 40.09
N ARG A 37 -4.69 -31.63 39.13
CA ARG A 37 -5.80 -32.60 39.30
C ARG A 37 -5.25 -34.02 39.44
N ARG A 38 -4.25 -34.45 38.64
CA ARG A 38 -3.62 -35.78 38.75
C ARG A 38 -2.87 -35.97 40.08
N LEU A 39 -2.21 -34.93 40.56
CA LEU A 39 -1.51 -34.96 41.85
C LEU A 39 -2.49 -35.03 43.02
N SER A 40 -3.65 -34.39 42.95
CA SER A 40 -4.69 -34.42 43.98
C SER A 40 -5.50 -35.72 44.00
N THR A 41 -5.41 -36.58 42.98
CA THR A 41 -6.09 -37.89 42.92
C THR A 41 -5.19 -39.06 43.30
N ARG A 42 -3.89 -38.84 43.60
CA ARG A 42 -3.07 -39.89 44.19
C ARG A 42 -3.52 -40.11 45.64
N GLU A 43 -4.15 -41.24 45.91
CA GLU A 43 -4.50 -41.67 47.25
C GLU A 43 -3.21 -41.81 48.11
N PRO A 44 -3.20 -41.32 49.35
CA PRO A 44 -2.12 -41.59 50.24
C PRO A 44 -2.17 -43.11 50.59
N SER A 45 -1.06 -43.80 50.32
CA SER A 45 -0.84 -45.14 50.80
C SER A 45 -1.12 -45.22 52.30
N GLN A 46 -1.87 -46.25 52.72
CA GLN A 46 -2.26 -46.52 54.09
C GLN A 46 -1.10 -46.42 55.08
N GLY A 47 -1.23 -45.47 55.98
CA GLY A 47 -0.33 -45.30 57.11
C GLY A 47 -0.94 -44.38 58.15
N SER A 48 -1.68 -44.98 59.09
CA SER A 48 -2.21 -44.51 60.38
C SER A 48 -1.89 -43.07 60.83
N ARG A 49 -2.88 -42.31 61.16
CA ARG A 49 -3.17 -41.60 62.44
C ARG A 49 -4.26 -40.58 62.25
N THR A 50 -5.27 -40.69 63.09
CA THR A 50 -6.47 -39.84 63.23
C THR A 50 -6.11 -38.38 63.51
N LEU A 51 -6.40 -37.46 62.56
CA LEU A 51 -6.53 -36.02 62.80
C LEU A 51 -7.83 -35.52 62.21
N PRO A 52 -8.45 -34.47 62.79
CA PRO A 52 -9.83 -34.07 62.44
C PRO A 52 -9.95 -33.63 60.98
N ARG A 53 -10.93 -34.19 60.29
CA ARG A 53 -11.30 -33.89 58.91
C ARG A 53 -11.76 -32.45 58.78
N TRP A 54 -10.89 -31.55 58.47
CA TRP A 54 -11.26 -30.22 58.02
C TRP A 54 -11.83 -30.26 56.60
N SER A 55 -12.94 -29.56 56.35
CA SER A 55 -13.71 -29.50 55.10
C SER A 55 -12.97 -28.79 53.94
N ALA A 56 -11.64 -28.65 54.00
CA ALA A 56 -10.82 -28.00 52.99
C ALA A 56 -10.68 -28.82 51.68
N ALA A 57 -10.85 -30.18 51.78
CA ALA A 57 -10.69 -31.06 50.61
C ALA A 57 -11.72 -30.81 49.48
N SER A 58 -12.93 -30.37 49.84
CA SER A 58 -13.99 -30.10 48.86
C SER A 58 -13.76 -28.76 48.08
N LYS A 59 -13.10 -27.78 48.74
CA LYS A 59 -12.73 -26.51 48.06
C LYS A 59 -11.52 -26.66 47.16
N ALA A 60 -10.55 -27.46 47.55
CA ALA A 60 -9.34 -27.72 46.77
C ALA A 60 -9.64 -28.48 45.45
N ARG A 61 -10.64 -29.35 45.41
CA ARG A 61 -11.06 -30.07 44.18
C ARG A 61 -11.79 -29.19 43.16
N ARG A 62 -12.43 -28.11 43.60
CA ARG A 62 -13.18 -27.20 42.72
C ARG A 62 -12.32 -26.15 42.05
N LEU A 63 -11.18 -25.79 42.62
CA LEU A 63 -10.27 -24.77 42.11
C LEU A 63 -9.60 -25.18 40.76
N PRO A 64 -9.03 -26.39 40.62
CA PRO A 64 -8.42 -26.80 39.35
C PRO A 64 -9.46 -26.97 38.22
N THR A 65 -10.69 -27.37 38.53
CA THR A 65 -11.76 -27.45 37.51
C THR A 65 -12.26 -26.08 37.07
N ARG A 66 -12.28 -25.08 37.95
CA ARG A 66 -12.61 -23.69 37.58
C ARG A 66 -11.51 -23.07 36.70
N LEU A 67 -10.25 -23.25 37.06
CA LEU A 67 -9.11 -22.79 36.27
C LEU A 67 -9.07 -23.46 34.88
N ALA A 68 -9.35 -24.76 34.82
CA ALA A 68 -9.44 -25.47 33.52
C ALA A 68 -10.58 -24.93 32.63
N LYS A 69 -11.73 -24.59 33.22
CA LYS A 69 -12.86 -23.99 32.49
C LYS A 69 -12.52 -22.58 31.98
N VAL A 70 -11.86 -21.74 32.78
CA VAL A 70 -11.41 -20.41 32.39
C VAL A 70 -10.38 -20.50 31.29
N ALA A 71 -9.42 -21.42 31.41
CA ALA A 71 -8.43 -21.66 30.34
C ALA A 71 -9.09 -22.16 29.05
N ALA A 72 -10.04 -23.08 29.12
CA ALA A 72 -10.78 -23.56 27.96
C ALA A 72 -11.61 -22.44 27.29
N ALA A 73 -12.27 -21.61 28.09
CA ALA A 73 -12.99 -20.44 27.59
C ALA A 73 -12.04 -19.44 26.92
N GLY A 74 -10.84 -19.20 27.49
CA GLY A 74 -9.80 -18.37 26.88
C GLY A 74 -9.32 -18.92 25.53
N VAL A 75 -9.06 -20.23 25.44
CA VAL A 75 -8.69 -20.89 24.17
C VAL A 75 -9.81 -20.76 23.13
N LEU A 76 -11.06 -20.97 23.52
CA LEU A 76 -12.20 -20.82 22.61
C LEU A 76 -12.39 -19.38 22.12
N LEU A 77 -12.20 -18.39 23.00
CA LEU A 77 -12.26 -16.97 22.60
C LEU A 77 -11.13 -16.61 21.63
N VAL A 78 -9.91 -17.06 21.88
CA VAL A 78 -8.78 -16.81 20.99
C VAL A 78 -8.96 -17.54 19.66
N ALA A 79 -9.37 -18.81 19.68
CA ALA A 79 -9.64 -19.58 18.48
C ALA A 79 -10.82 -19.00 17.68
N GLY A 80 -11.90 -18.58 18.37
CA GLY A 80 -13.05 -17.91 17.75
C GLY A 80 -12.67 -16.57 17.16
N GLY A 81 -11.87 -15.75 17.85
CA GLY A 81 -11.34 -14.49 17.34
C GLY A 81 -10.45 -14.71 16.11
N TRP A 82 -9.58 -15.72 16.14
CA TRP A 82 -8.76 -16.08 15.00
C TRP A 82 -9.59 -16.58 13.81
N ALA A 83 -10.55 -17.46 14.04
CA ALA A 83 -11.47 -17.93 13.01
C ALA A 83 -12.29 -16.78 12.40
N PHE A 84 -12.78 -15.86 13.25
CA PHE A 84 -13.49 -14.66 12.81
C PHE A 84 -12.59 -13.78 11.91
N LEU A 85 -11.36 -13.48 12.34
CA LEU A 85 -10.41 -12.71 11.54
C LEU A 85 -10.11 -13.40 10.20
N HIS A 86 -9.97 -14.73 10.18
CA HIS A 86 -9.78 -15.48 8.94
C HIS A 86 -11.02 -15.49 8.04
N ALA A 87 -12.22 -15.63 8.61
CA ALA A 87 -13.47 -15.61 7.86
C ALA A 87 -13.79 -14.23 7.27
N THR A 88 -13.36 -13.16 7.94
CA THR A 88 -13.58 -11.77 7.53
C THR A 88 -12.47 -11.21 6.64
N LYS A 89 -11.49 -12.03 6.20
CA LYS A 89 -10.48 -11.60 5.22
C LYS A 89 -11.15 -10.94 4.01
N PRO A 90 -10.71 -9.73 3.61
CA PRO A 90 -11.20 -9.10 2.39
C PRO A 90 -11.06 -10.02 1.17
N ALA A 91 -11.98 -9.91 0.22
CA ALA A 91 -11.96 -10.75 -0.99
C ALA A 91 -10.63 -10.63 -1.75
N TRP A 92 -10.07 -9.43 -1.85
CA TRP A 92 -8.79 -9.18 -2.50
C TRP A 92 -7.63 -9.92 -1.82
N LEU A 93 -7.62 -10.02 -0.48
CA LEU A 93 -6.56 -10.73 0.25
C LEU A 93 -6.66 -12.23 0.03
N ARG A 94 -7.87 -12.79 0.07
CA ARG A 94 -8.08 -14.20 -0.21
C ARG A 94 -7.61 -14.56 -1.61
N ALA A 95 -7.96 -13.73 -2.60
CA ALA A 95 -7.55 -13.91 -3.99
C ALA A 95 -6.01 -13.76 -4.14
N ALA A 96 -5.41 -12.76 -3.50
CA ALA A 96 -3.98 -12.51 -3.59
C ALA A 96 -3.11 -13.63 -2.98
N LEU A 97 -3.64 -14.33 -1.98
CA LEU A 97 -2.95 -15.44 -1.28
C LEU A 97 -3.31 -16.83 -1.84
N ALA A 98 -4.21 -16.93 -2.81
CA ALA A 98 -4.56 -18.20 -3.44
C ALA A 98 -3.39 -18.76 -4.27
N THR A 99 -3.35 -20.11 -4.39
CA THR A 99 -2.33 -20.79 -5.20
C THR A 99 -3.03 -21.79 -6.12
N PRO A 100 -3.04 -21.58 -7.45
CA PRO A 100 -2.49 -20.40 -8.15
C PRO A 100 -3.30 -19.14 -7.87
N VAL A 101 -2.66 -17.97 -8.04
CA VAL A 101 -3.36 -16.69 -7.92
C VAL A 101 -4.29 -16.54 -9.12
N PRO A 102 -5.59 -16.32 -8.90
CA PRO A 102 -6.54 -16.18 -10.01
C PRO A 102 -6.31 -14.86 -10.77
N VAL A 103 -6.49 -14.91 -12.09
CA VAL A 103 -6.44 -13.72 -12.94
C VAL A 103 -7.77 -12.98 -12.79
N PRO A 104 -7.74 -11.69 -12.39
CA PRO A 104 -8.97 -10.93 -12.25
C PRO A 104 -9.57 -10.58 -13.63
N ARG A 105 -10.88 -10.56 -13.70
CA ARG A 105 -11.60 -9.93 -14.80
C ARG A 105 -11.50 -8.42 -14.62
N SER A 106 -11.10 -7.73 -15.67
CA SER A 106 -11.02 -6.27 -15.74
C SER A 106 -12.26 -5.74 -16.46
N ASP A 107 -12.86 -4.72 -15.87
CA ASP A 107 -13.88 -3.91 -16.53
C ASP A 107 -13.34 -2.47 -16.63
N PHE A 108 -13.02 -2.05 -17.84
CA PHE A 108 -12.55 -0.72 -18.16
C PHE A 108 -13.59 -0.02 -19.02
N GLY A 109 -14.30 0.92 -18.41
CA GLY A 109 -15.37 1.70 -19.08
C GLY A 109 -14.85 2.73 -20.09
N GLY A 110 -13.53 2.79 -20.35
CA GLY A 110 -12.91 3.75 -21.25
C GLY A 110 -12.50 5.06 -20.57
N TRP A 111 -12.09 6.01 -21.37
CA TRP A 111 -11.65 7.33 -20.94
C TRP A 111 -12.78 8.35 -21.01
N THR A 112 -12.93 9.16 -19.99
CA THR A 112 -13.89 10.27 -19.91
C THR A 112 -13.13 11.59 -19.84
N ALA A 113 -13.33 12.47 -20.81
CA ALA A 113 -12.75 13.81 -20.82
C ALA A 113 -13.28 14.65 -19.63
N ARG A 114 -12.36 15.30 -18.92
CA ARG A 114 -12.68 16.17 -17.77
C ARG A 114 -12.26 17.61 -17.98
N ALA A 115 -11.22 17.80 -18.81
CA ALA A 115 -10.74 19.11 -19.28
C ALA A 115 -9.94 18.88 -20.58
N PRO A 116 -9.59 19.91 -21.33
CA PRO A 116 -8.73 19.77 -22.50
C PRO A 116 -7.41 19.07 -22.15
N GLY A 117 -7.17 17.88 -22.74
CA GLY A 117 -5.98 17.07 -22.48
C GLY A 117 -5.93 16.38 -21.11
N LEU A 118 -7.03 16.36 -20.36
CA LEU A 118 -7.16 15.58 -19.13
C LEU A 118 -8.39 14.66 -19.18
N GLU A 119 -8.16 13.39 -19.00
CA GLU A 119 -9.17 12.35 -19.00
C GLU A 119 -9.04 11.49 -17.74
N THR A 120 -10.15 10.94 -17.29
CA THR A 120 -10.17 9.93 -16.22
C THR A 120 -10.77 8.64 -16.71
N GLY A 121 -10.35 7.55 -16.10
CA GLY A 121 -10.91 6.23 -16.31
C GLY A 121 -10.88 5.44 -15.01
N ASP A 122 -11.62 4.36 -14.99
CA ASP A 122 -11.71 3.48 -13.83
C ASP A 122 -11.64 2.03 -14.31
N ILE A 123 -10.86 1.21 -13.62
CA ILE A 123 -10.84 -0.23 -13.85
C ILE A 123 -11.33 -0.91 -12.58
N GLU A 124 -12.43 -1.63 -12.72
CA GLU A 124 -12.92 -2.53 -11.67
C GLU A 124 -12.37 -3.94 -11.89
N LEU A 125 -11.82 -4.52 -10.83
CA LEU A 125 -11.27 -5.88 -10.84
C LEU A 125 -12.16 -6.81 -10.04
N THR A 126 -12.59 -7.91 -10.68
CA THR A 126 -13.43 -8.92 -10.05
C THR A 126 -12.86 -10.32 -10.25
N ILE A 127 -13.10 -11.21 -9.28
CA ILE A 127 -12.83 -12.65 -9.35
C ILE A 127 -14.08 -13.36 -8.87
N ASP A 128 -14.63 -14.27 -9.68
CA ASP A 128 -15.87 -15.01 -9.40
C ASP A 128 -17.04 -14.08 -9.01
N GLY A 129 -17.16 -12.94 -9.70
CA GLY A 129 -18.18 -11.92 -9.45
C GLY A 129 -17.98 -11.10 -8.17
N ARG A 130 -16.89 -11.31 -7.44
CA ARG A 130 -16.55 -10.54 -6.22
C ARG A 130 -15.58 -9.44 -6.56
N TRP A 131 -15.86 -8.24 -6.06
CA TRP A 131 -14.96 -7.11 -6.16
C TRP A 131 -13.62 -7.39 -5.45
N ILE A 132 -12.50 -7.10 -6.13
CA ILE A 132 -11.15 -7.36 -5.66
C ILE A 132 -10.39 -6.05 -5.47
N ASP A 133 -10.35 -5.20 -6.50
CA ASP A 133 -9.65 -3.93 -6.45
C ASP A 133 -10.25 -2.94 -7.45
N HIS A 134 -9.87 -1.69 -7.32
CA HIS A 134 -10.20 -0.61 -8.24
C HIS A 134 -8.93 0.16 -8.57
N ILE A 135 -8.71 0.46 -9.84
CA ILE A 135 -7.61 1.31 -10.30
C ILE A 135 -8.22 2.61 -10.81
N ALA A 136 -8.01 3.68 -10.08
CA ALA A 136 -8.35 5.02 -10.53
C ALA A 136 -7.27 5.51 -11.51
N LEU A 137 -7.67 5.86 -12.71
CA LEU A 137 -6.79 6.29 -13.79
C LEU A 137 -6.99 7.78 -14.11
N CYS A 138 -5.88 8.46 -14.40
CA CYS A 138 -5.86 9.78 -15.00
C CYS A 138 -4.89 9.78 -16.17
N ARG A 139 -5.30 10.36 -17.31
CA ARG A 139 -4.48 10.48 -18.51
C ARG A 139 -4.34 11.95 -18.90
N LEU A 140 -3.11 12.42 -19.12
CA LEU A 140 -2.82 13.81 -19.42
C LEU A 140 -1.95 13.95 -20.67
N ASP A 141 -2.26 14.95 -21.47
CA ASP A 141 -1.40 15.39 -22.57
C ASP A 141 -0.28 16.30 -22.02
N PRO A 142 0.99 15.89 -22.05
CA PRO A 142 2.09 16.68 -21.47
C PRO A 142 2.37 17.97 -22.25
N ARG A 143 1.81 18.16 -23.43
CA ARG A 143 1.87 19.43 -24.18
C ARG A 143 0.95 20.48 -23.57
N ARG A 144 -0.12 20.05 -22.86
CA ARG A 144 -1.10 20.91 -22.19
C ARG A 144 -0.89 21.03 -20.69
N TYR A 145 -0.18 20.08 -20.10
CA TYR A 145 0.09 20.03 -18.66
C TYR A 145 1.58 20.11 -18.39
N ARG A 146 1.97 20.91 -17.39
CA ARG A 146 3.31 20.98 -16.84
C ARG A 146 3.38 20.06 -15.62
N PHE A 147 4.39 19.18 -15.61
CA PHE A 147 4.65 18.26 -14.50
C PHE A 147 5.76 18.82 -13.61
N THR A 148 5.54 18.83 -12.29
CA THR A 148 6.48 19.34 -11.29
C THR A 148 6.60 18.39 -10.12
N VAL A 149 7.82 18.20 -9.63
CA VAL A 149 8.13 17.41 -8.44
C VAL A 149 8.23 18.34 -7.25
N HIS A 150 7.61 17.97 -6.13
CA HIS A 150 7.66 18.75 -4.90
C HIS A 150 8.08 17.88 -3.72
N TRP A 151 8.83 18.48 -2.80
CA TRP A 151 9.27 17.86 -1.57
C TRP A 151 9.10 18.81 -0.40
N ASP A 152 8.53 18.31 0.70
CA ASP A 152 8.38 18.97 1.98
C ASP A 152 8.80 18.00 3.09
N ALA A 153 9.99 18.20 3.64
CA ALA A 153 10.53 17.36 4.71
C ALA A 153 9.65 17.34 5.96
N THR A 154 8.88 18.40 6.20
CA THR A 154 7.98 18.48 7.36
C THR A 154 6.77 17.56 7.25
N ARG A 155 6.50 17.01 6.06
CA ARG A 155 5.32 16.18 5.78
C ARG A 155 4.05 16.86 6.26
N SER A 156 3.90 18.14 5.95
CA SER A 156 2.84 18.96 6.50
C SER A 156 1.49 18.80 5.80
N ARG A 157 1.47 18.21 4.58
CA ARG A 157 0.30 18.24 3.69
C ARG A 157 -0.21 16.86 3.29
N THR A 158 -1.53 16.71 3.27
CA THR A 158 -2.23 15.63 2.59
C THR A 158 -2.23 15.84 1.08
N VAL A 159 -2.69 14.88 0.29
CA VAL A 159 -2.78 15.02 -1.17
C VAL A 159 -3.70 16.18 -1.58
N GLU A 160 -4.78 16.43 -0.83
CA GLU A 160 -5.70 17.52 -1.08
C GLU A 160 -5.08 18.88 -0.75
N GLU A 161 -4.38 18.98 0.40
CA GLU A 161 -3.67 20.19 0.80
C GLU A 161 -2.55 20.53 -0.19
N TRP A 162 -1.82 19.51 -0.71
CA TRP A 162 -0.87 19.70 -1.80
C TRP A 162 -1.54 20.24 -3.06
N ARG A 163 -2.64 19.61 -3.49
CA ARG A 163 -3.38 20.08 -4.66
C ARG A 163 -3.81 21.53 -4.52
N GLN A 164 -4.35 21.90 -3.35
CA GLN A 164 -4.78 23.28 -3.09
C GLN A 164 -3.60 24.25 -3.14
N ALA A 165 -2.50 23.91 -2.47
CA ALA A 165 -1.30 24.76 -2.42
C ALA A 165 -0.65 24.98 -3.80
N LEU A 166 -0.76 24.01 -4.70
CA LEU A 166 -0.15 24.03 -6.03
C LEU A 166 -1.12 24.51 -7.12
N GLY A 167 -2.41 24.64 -6.84
CA GLY A 167 -3.42 24.92 -7.88
C GLY A 167 -3.46 23.82 -8.97
N ALA A 168 -3.05 22.61 -8.65
CA ALA A 168 -2.83 21.56 -9.64
C ALA A 168 -4.14 20.85 -10.04
N SER A 169 -4.23 20.38 -11.29
CA SER A 169 -5.31 19.52 -11.75
C SER A 169 -5.12 18.07 -11.34
N LEU A 170 -3.89 17.63 -11.15
CA LEU A 170 -3.53 16.31 -10.63
C LEU A 170 -2.44 16.45 -9.57
N VAL A 171 -2.59 15.74 -8.47
CA VAL A 171 -1.48 15.44 -7.53
C VAL A 171 -1.52 13.97 -7.17
N ILE A 172 -0.35 13.34 -7.15
CA ILE A 172 -0.14 11.98 -6.67
C ILE A 172 1.01 11.94 -5.67
N ASN A 173 1.04 10.91 -4.82
CA ASN A 173 2.22 10.63 -4.01
C ASN A 173 3.43 10.38 -4.92
N GLY A 174 4.61 10.71 -4.40
CA GLY A 174 5.87 10.54 -5.10
C GLY A 174 6.58 9.21 -4.82
N SER A 175 7.90 9.25 -4.95
CA SER A 175 8.78 8.12 -4.67
C SER A 175 9.02 7.94 -3.16
N TYR A 176 9.88 7.00 -2.81
CA TYR A 176 10.18 6.56 -1.46
C TYR A 176 10.89 7.62 -0.62
N PHE A 177 10.60 7.63 0.68
CA PHE A 177 11.15 8.57 1.65
C PHE A 177 11.52 7.87 2.96
N LEU A 178 12.37 8.51 3.73
CA LEU A 178 12.79 8.07 5.07
C LEU A 178 11.81 8.56 6.14
N PRO A 179 11.86 8.01 7.37
CA PRO A 179 10.94 8.41 8.45
C PRO A 179 10.99 9.90 8.81
N ASP A 180 12.11 10.57 8.56
CA ASP A 180 12.29 12.01 8.75
C ASP A 180 11.71 12.86 7.61
N GLY A 181 11.14 12.21 6.57
CA GLY A 181 10.59 12.87 5.39
C GLY A 181 11.61 13.18 4.30
N SER A 182 12.89 12.85 4.48
CA SER A 182 13.91 13.02 3.44
C SER A 182 13.73 12.02 2.31
N PRO A 183 14.03 12.39 1.05
CA PRO A 183 13.92 11.49 -0.08
C PRO A 183 14.90 10.31 0.04
N GLN A 184 14.39 9.10 -0.13
CA GLN A 184 15.21 7.89 -0.19
C GLN A 184 15.84 7.70 -1.58
N THR A 185 15.28 8.34 -2.60
CA THR A 185 15.70 8.30 -3.99
C THR A 185 16.03 9.70 -4.50
N PRO A 186 16.92 9.85 -5.50
CA PRO A 186 17.28 11.15 -6.05
C PRO A 186 16.08 11.88 -6.65
N LEU A 187 16.01 13.18 -6.40
CA LEU A 187 15.03 14.10 -6.96
C LEU A 187 15.73 15.29 -7.63
N ARG A 188 15.02 15.94 -8.55
CA ARG A 188 15.34 17.28 -9.03
C ARG A 188 14.08 18.15 -8.97
N LEU A 189 14.24 19.32 -8.37
CA LEU A 189 13.20 20.30 -8.10
C LEU A 189 13.63 21.63 -8.68
N ASP A 190 13.09 22.02 -9.83
CA ASP A 190 13.48 23.21 -10.58
C ASP A 190 15.01 23.31 -10.80
N GLY A 191 15.61 22.20 -11.22
CA GLY A 191 17.05 22.10 -11.45
C GLY A 191 17.91 21.86 -10.20
N ARG A 192 17.35 21.89 -9.00
CA ARG A 192 18.07 21.62 -7.75
C ARG A 192 18.01 20.15 -7.39
N ALA A 193 19.15 19.55 -7.06
CA ALA A 193 19.20 18.17 -6.60
C ALA A 193 18.74 18.05 -5.15
N ALA A 194 18.01 16.97 -4.84
CA ALA A 194 17.62 16.58 -3.48
C ALA A 194 17.69 15.06 -3.33
N GLY A 195 17.80 14.59 -2.09
CA GLY A 195 17.96 13.17 -1.78
C GLY A 195 19.42 12.73 -1.75
N PRO A 196 19.70 11.42 -1.88
CA PRO A 196 21.04 10.87 -1.67
C PRO A 196 22.01 11.32 -2.77
N ALA A 197 23.24 11.72 -2.35
CA ALA A 197 24.31 12.16 -3.23
C ALA A 197 24.96 11.00 -4.01
N ARG A 198 24.70 9.75 -3.65
CA ARG A 198 25.14 8.53 -4.34
C ARG A 198 23.97 7.57 -4.41
N TYR A 199 23.70 7.08 -5.59
CA TYR A 199 22.59 6.18 -5.81
C TYR A 199 22.91 5.24 -6.96
N THR A 200 22.93 3.95 -6.67
CA THR A 200 23.13 2.89 -7.67
C THR A 200 21.90 2.04 -7.73
N SER A 201 21.38 1.78 -8.93
CA SER A 201 20.18 0.98 -8.96
C SER A 201 19.76 0.39 -10.29
N LEU A 202 18.81 -0.53 -10.17
CA LEU A 202 17.99 -1.13 -11.21
C LEU A 202 16.70 -0.31 -11.42
N HIS A 203 16.75 1.01 -11.30
CA HIS A 203 15.59 1.87 -11.11
C HIS A 203 15.20 2.60 -12.37
N GLY A 204 14.01 3.17 -12.37
CA GLY A 204 13.55 4.09 -13.38
C GLY A 204 13.53 5.53 -12.86
N GLY A 205 13.45 6.49 -13.74
CA GLY A 205 13.30 7.91 -13.40
C GLY A 205 12.23 8.56 -14.26
N PHE A 206 11.26 9.20 -13.62
CA PHE A 206 10.40 10.17 -14.30
C PHE A 206 11.15 11.49 -14.42
N VAL A 207 11.15 12.07 -15.60
CA VAL A 207 11.75 13.39 -15.88
C VAL A 207 10.77 14.28 -16.63
N ALA A 208 10.80 15.57 -16.36
CA ALA A 208 9.98 16.54 -17.06
C ALA A 208 10.73 17.88 -17.27
N GLY A 209 10.37 18.59 -18.32
CA GLY A 209 10.91 19.89 -18.68
C GLY A 209 10.95 20.15 -20.19
N ASP A 210 11.24 21.38 -20.58
CA ASP A 210 11.20 21.80 -22.00
C ASP A 210 12.29 21.14 -22.87
N GLY A 211 13.36 20.60 -22.25
CA GLY A 211 14.38 19.81 -22.94
C GLY A 211 14.02 18.35 -23.19
N VAL A 212 12.82 17.90 -22.77
CA VAL A 212 12.33 16.53 -22.94
C VAL A 212 11.38 16.48 -24.13
N ALA A 213 11.54 15.50 -25.01
CA ALA A 213 10.58 15.26 -26.07
C ALA A 213 9.17 15.11 -25.48
N ASN A 214 8.21 15.86 -26.01
CA ASN A 214 6.84 15.94 -25.45
C ASN A 214 6.76 16.42 -23.99
N GLY A 215 7.82 17.01 -23.43
CA GLY A 215 7.84 17.59 -22.08
C GLY A 215 8.00 16.59 -20.93
N VAL A 216 7.94 15.29 -21.16
CA VAL A 216 8.10 14.24 -20.15
C VAL A 216 8.75 12.98 -20.73
N ALA A 217 9.48 12.23 -19.87
CA ALA A 217 9.96 10.90 -20.21
C ALA A 217 10.05 10.01 -18.96
N ILE A 218 10.06 8.70 -19.17
CA ILE A 218 10.42 7.71 -18.16
C ILE A 218 11.70 7.01 -18.64
N LEU A 219 12.75 7.12 -17.85
CA LEU A 219 14.07 6.62 -18.17
C LEU A 219 14.30 5.25 -17.53
N ASP A 220 14.84 4.29 -18.29
CA ASP A 220 15.49 3.12 -17.70
C ASP A 220 16.90 3.53 -17.25
N LEU A 221 17.14 3.49 -15.95
CA LEU A 221 18.38 3.89 -15.29
C LEU A 221 19.28 2.70 -14.96
N LYS A 222 18.91 1.48 -15.39
CA LYS A 222 19.70 0.28 -15.14
C LYS A 222 21.10 0.42 -15.73
N GLY A 223 22.12 0.23 -14.89
CA GLY A 223 23.52 0.30 -15.30
C GLY A 223 24.03 1.70 -15.66
N LYS A 224 23.26 2.76 -15.38
CA LYS A 224 23.64 4.15 -15.63
C LYS A 224 24.10 4.83 -14.34
N ASP A 225 24.90 5.87 -14.46
CA ASP A 225 25.07 6.86 -13.41
C ASP A 225 23.74 7.62 -13.27
N VAL A 226 22.99 7.32 -12.21
CA VAL A 226 21.64 7.83 -12.00
C VAL A 226 21.64 9.35 -11.89
N LEU A 227 22.59 9.92 -11.13
CA LEU A 227 22.65 11.36 -10.92
C LEU A 227 23.01 12.11 -12.19
N ALA A 228 24.00 11.60 -12.94
CA ALA A 228 24.37 12.16 -14.24
C ALA A 228 23.22 12.06 -15.25
N ALA A 229 22.50 10.94 -15.27
CA ALA A 229 21.39 10.72 -16.18
C ALA A 229 20.20 11.67 -15.94
N ILE A 230 19.94 12.08 -14.70
CA ILE A 230 18.84 13.00 -14.39
C ILE A 230 19.28 14.47 -14.33
N ALA A 231 20.58 14.75 -14.27
CA ALA A 231 21.14 16.10 -14.13
C ALA A 231 20.65 17.13 -15.18
N PRO A 232 20.45 16.76 -16.46
CA PRO A 232 19.97 17.70 -17.47
C PRO A 232 18.54 18.21 -17.27
N PHE A 233 17.72 17.51 -16.48
CA PHE A 233 16.29 17.81 -16.38
C PHE A 233 15.98 18.71 -15.21
N PRO A 234 15.11 19.74 -15.35
CA PRO A 234 14.69 20.59 -14.24
C PRO A 234 13.84 19.84 -13.22
N GLN A 235 13.07 18.87 -13.66
CA GLN A 235 12.23 18.02 -12.81
C GLN A 235 12.62 16.56 -13.01
N ALA A 236 12.94 15.87 -11.92
CA ALA A 236 13.17 14.43 -11.96
C ALA A 236 12.77 13.76 -10.63
N MET A 237 12.30 12.53 -10.74
CA MET A 237 11.99 11.69 -9.61
C MET A 237 12.39 10.24 -9.91
N VAL A 238 13.45 9.78 -9.26
CA VAL A 238 13.87 8.38 -9.33
C VAL A 238 12.98 7.53 -8.45
N SER A 239 12.55 6.39 -8.97
CA SER A 239 11.73 5.42 -8.23
C SER A 239 11.97 4.00 -8.71
N TYR A 240 11.35 3.02 -8.04
CA TYR A 240 11.52 1.61 -8.39
C TYR A 240 10.28 0.75 -8.05
N PRO A 241 10.16 -0.40 -8.72
CA PRO A 241 10.88 -0.76 -9.94
C PRO A 241 10.30 -0.06 -11.16
N LEU A 242 11.01 -0.10 -12.26
CA LEU A 242 10.40 0.03 -13.57
C LEU A 242 9.46 -1.16 -13.75
N LEU A 243 8.16 -0.95 -13.91
CA LEU A 243 7.16 -2.01 -14.06
C LEU A 243 7.20 -2.61 -15.46
N LEU A 244 7.20 -1.72 -16.46
CA LEU A 244 7.39 -2.06 -17.88
C LEU A 244 8.51 -1.21 -18.44
N ASP A 245 9.43 -1.82 -19.17
CA ASP A 245 10.42 -1.09 -19.98
C ASP A 245 9.86 -0.76 -21.37
N GLU A 246 10.63 -0.01 -22.18
CA GLU A 246 10.21 0.41 -23.52
C GLU A 246 10.03 -0.76 -24.51
N ALA A 247 10.59 -1.93 -24.22
CA ALA A 247 10.33 -3.17 -24.96
C ALA A 247 9.01 -3.86 -24.51
N GLY A 248 8.31 -3.29 -23.52
CA GLY A 248 7.10 -3.86 -22.93
C GLY A 248 7.39 -5.05 -22.02
N GLU A 249 8.65 -5.22 -21.55
CA GLU A 249 9.00 -6.31 -20.66
C GLU A 249 8.83 -5.92 -19.19
N VAL A 250 8.31 -6.86 -18.42
CA VAL A 250 8.10 -6.67 -16.98
C VAL A 250 9.44 -6.72 -16.23
N ARG A 251 9.81 -5.62 -15.61
CA ARG A 251 11.10 -5.44 -14.92
C ARG A 251 11.00 -5.62 -13.41
N ALA A 252 9.79 -5.67 -12.88
CA ALA A 252 9.59 -5.91 -11.45
C ALA A 252 10.12 -7.30 -11.07
N PRO A 253 10.94 -7.42 -10.01
CA PRO A 253 11.51 -8.69 -9.58
C PRO A 253 10.40 -9.64 -9.11
N ALA A 254 10.63 -10.96 -9.31
CA ALA A 254 9.73 -12.01 -8.82
C ALA A 254 9.96 -12.33 -7.33
N THR A 255 10.58 -11.41 -6.58
CA THR A 255 10.84 -11.60 -5.15
C THR A 255 9.55 -11.48 -4.33
N ARG A 256 9.57 -12.10 -3.16
CA ARG A 256 8.49 -12.09 -2.14
C ARG A 256 7.93 -10.69 -1.91
N GLU A 257 6.88 -10.62 -1.80
CA GLU A 257 5.72 -10.12 -2.41
C GLU A 257 4.95 -9.27 -1.40
N TRP A 258 5.30 -7.98 -1.38
CA TRP A 258 4.47 -7.02 -0.70
C TRP A 258 3.18 -6.83 -1.48
N LEU A 259 2.08 -7.27 -0.88
CA LEU A 259 0.75 -6.91 -1.29
C LEU A 259 0.47 -5.51 -0.79
N ALA A 260 0.22 -4.57 -1.70
CA ALA A 260 -0.02 -3.19 -1.30
C ALA A 260 -0.87 -2.44 -2.32
N SER A 261 -1.53 -1.40 -1.87
CA SER A 261 -2.02 -0.36 -2.78
C SER A 261 -0.85 0.23 -3.55
N ARG A 262 -1.04 0.56 -4.82
CA ARG A 262 0.03 0.97 -5.72
C ARG A 262 -0.30 2.30 -6.38
N THR A 263 0.74 3.10 -6.60
CA THR A 263 0.70 4.23 -7.52
C THR A 263 1.74 4.00 -8.59
N PHE A 264 1.36 4.20 -9.85
CA PHE A 264 2.27 4.13 -10.98
C PHE A 264 2.09 5.31 -11.92
N ILE A 265 3.14 5.63 -12.64
CA ILE A 265 3.12 6.55 -13.77
C ILE A 265 3.62 5.82 -15.01
N ALA A 266 2.99 6.09 -16.14
CA ALA A 266 3.30 5.44 -17.40
C ALA A 266 3.20 6.42 -18.58
N LEU A 267 3.75 6.04 -19.71
CA LEU A 267 3.50 6.67 -20.99
C LEU A 267 2.76 5.68 -21.90
N ASP A 268 1.70 6.14 -22.55
CA ASP A 268 1.02 5.36 -23.58
C ASP A 268 1.70 5.48 -24.95
N GLY A 269 1.18 4.77 -25.95
CA GLY A 269 1.71 4.78 -27.32
C GLY A 269 1.68 6.13 -28.00
N GLU A 270 0.86 7.08 -27.52
CA GLU A 270 0.78 8.45 -28.03
C GLU A 270 1.64 9.44 -27.22
N GLY A 271 2.38 8.95 -26.21
CA GLY A 271 3.23 9.76 -25.35
C GLY A 271 2.45 10.54 -24.27
N ARG A 272 1.18 10.22 -24.04
CA ARG A 272 0.41 10.82 -22.93
C ARG A 272 0.84 10.16 -21.62
N VAL A 273 0.79 10.94 -20.56
CA VAL A 273 1.05 10.46 -19.21
C VAL A 273 -0.19 9.76 -18.67
N VAL A 274 -0.04 8.50 -18.29
CA VAL A 274 -1.08 7.73 -17.60
C VAL A 274 -0.65 7.50 -16.16
N VAL A 275 -1.50 7.91 -15.22
CA VAL A 275 -1.31 7.67 -13.79
C VAL A 275 -2.38 6.73 -13.31
N GLY A 276 -2.00 5.75 -12.48
CA GLY A 276 -2.96 4.86 -11.84
C GLY A 276 -2.66 4.69 -10.36
N THR A 277 -3.75 4.65 -9.57
CA THR A 277 -3.68 4.37 -8.12
C THR A 277 -4.66 3.27 -7.79
N THR A 278 -4.18 2.16 -7.18
CA THR A 278 -5.03 1.07 -6.73
C THR A 278 -5.54 1.33 -5.33
N ARG A 279 -6.76 0.90 -5.05
CA ARG A 279 -7.39 1.11 -3.75
C ARG A 279 -7.02 0.04 -2.73
N SER A 280 -7.01 -1.21 -3.16
CA SER A 280 -6.72 -2.37 -2.30
C SER A 280 -5.29 -2.87 -2.49
N GLY A 281 -4.94 -3.95 -1.81
CA GLY A 281 -3.59 -4.51 -1.84
C GLY A 281 -3.47 -5.79 -2.65
N PHE A 282 -4.25 -5.97 -3.71
CA PHE A 282 -4.20 -7.20 -4.52
C PHE A 282 -2.87 -7.36 -5.26
N PHE A 283 -2.22 -6.26 -5.61
CA PHE A 283 -1.06 -6.29 -6.48
C PHE A 283 0.26 -6.36 -5.73
N THR A 284 1.09 -7.38 -6.05
CA THR A 284 2.53 -7.28 -5.94
C THR A 284 3.06 -6.42 -7.08
N LEU A 285 4.31 -5.96 -6.99
CA LEU A 285 4.91 -5.17 -8.07
C LEU A 285 4.99 -5.95 -9.38
N ARG A 286 5.38 -7.23 -9.31
CA ARG A 286 5.42 -8.09 -10.50
C ARG A 286 4.03 -8.31 -11.10
N ARG A 287 3.06 -8.63 -10.26
CA ARG A 287 1.66 -8.84 -10.69
C ARG A 287 1.07 -7.59 -11.32
N LEU A 288 1.41 -6.40 -10.77
CA LEU A 288 1.01 -5.13 -11.38
C LEU A 288 1.64 -4.96 -12.76
N GLY A 289 2.95 -5.21 -12.91
CA GLY A 289 3.62 -5.13 -14.20
C GLY A 289 3.01 -6.08 -15.25
N GLU A 290 2.76 -7.33 -14.88
CA GLU A 290 2.10 -8.32 -15.75
C GLU A 290 0.68 -7.90 -16.13
N TYR A 291 -0.06 -7.35 -15.17
CA TYR A 291 -1.39 -6.81 -15.42
C TYR A 291 -1.35 -5.62 -16.39
N LEU A 292 -0.46 -4.65 -16.17
CA LEU A 292 -0.34 -3.47 -17.02
C LEU A 292 0.08 -3.83 -18.45
N LYS A 293 0.99 -4.82 -18.62
CA LYS A 293 1.39 -5.35 -19.93
C LYS A 293 0.20 -5.92 -20.70
N ALA A 294 -0.71 -6.62 -20.02
CA ALA A 294 -1.90 -7.24 -20.61
C ALA A 294 -3.11 -6.30 -20.69
N SER A 295 -3.04 -5.11 -20.08
CA SER A 295 -4.18 -4.21 -19.98
C SER A 295 -4.50 -3.49 -21.30
N PRO A 296 -5.76 -3.04 -21.49
CA PRO A 296 -6.16 -2.29 -22.69
C PRO A 296 -5.65 -0.84 -22.70
N LEU A 297 -4.76 -0.46 -21.77
CA LEU A 297 -4.29 0.91 -21.62
C LEU A 297 -3.24 1.32 -22.68
N GLY A 298 -2.66 0.36 -23.42
CA GLY A 298 -1.67 0.63 -24.45
C GLY A 298 -0.39 1.27 -23.93
N LEU A 299 0.06 0.87 -22.73
CA LEU A 299 1.23 1.45 -22.07
C LEU A 299 2.51 0.99 -22.75
N ARG A 300 3.41 1.94 -23.04
CA ARG A 300 4.74 1.69 -23.58
C ARG A 300 5.78 1.46 -22.48
N VAL A 301 5.75 2.28 -21.44
CA VAL A 301 6.67 2.22 -20.31
C VAL A 301 5.92 2.58 -19.04
N ALA A 302 6.25 1.94 -17.90
CA ALA A 302 5.59 2.22 -16.62
C ALA A 302 6.57 2.13 -15.45
N LEU A 303 6.48 3.09 -14.53
CA LEU A 303 7.30 3.22 -13.33
C LEU A 303 6.42 3.19 -12.08
N ASN A 304 6.81 2.39 -11.08
CA ASN A 304 6.16 2.39 -9.79
C ASN A 304 6.60 3.57 -8.93
N PHE A 305 5.67 4.15 -8.20
CA PHE A 305 5.92 5.07 -7.09
C PHE A 305 5.70 4.36 -5.75
N ASP A 306 5.87 5.09 -4.65
CA ASP A 306 5.66 4.51 -3.34
C ASP A 306 4.19 4.06 -3.18
N GLY A 307 4.00 3.01 -2.39
CA GLY A 307 2.72 2.33 -2.27
C GLY A 307 2.20 2.27 -0.84
N GLY A 308 1.33 1.30 -0.62
CA GLY A 308 0.73 1.10 0.69
C GLY A 308 -0.27 2.21 1.05
N PRO A 309 -0.34 2.60 2.32
CA PRO A 309 -1.33 3.56 2.79
C PRO A 309 -1.07 5.01 2.33
N ILE A 310 0.09 5.29 1.71
CA ILE A 310 0.38 6.60 1.13
C ILE A 310 0.01 6.70 -0.35
N ALA A 311 -0.27 5.58 -1.02
CA ALA A 311 -0.75 5.59 -2.40
C ALA A 311 -1.98 6.48 -2.51
N SER A 312 -1.87 7.57 -3.26
CA SER A 312 -2.94 8.56 -3.33
C SER A 312 -2.90 9.35 -4.63
N GLN A 313 -4.08 9.72 -5.08
CA GLN A 313 -4.30 10.52 -6.27
C GLN A 313 -5.47 11.47 -6.03
N ILE A 314 -5.32 12.73 -6.39
CA ILE A 314 -6.42 13.67 -6.53
C ILE A 314 -6.40 14.26 -7.93
N VAL A 315 -7.56 14.22 -8.58
CA VAL A 315 -7.84 14.92 -9.85
C VAL A 315 -8.90 15.97 -9.59
N LYS A 316 -8.63 17.20 -9.99
CA LYS A 316 -9.56 18.32 -9.84
C LYS A 316 -9.58 19.18 -11.09
N THR A 317 -10.77 19.41 -11.60
CA THR A 317 -11.11 20.43 -12.61
C THR A 317 -12.31 21.24 -12.11
N ASP A 318 -12.78 22.21 -12.84
CA ASP A 318 -13.94 23.03 -12.43
C ASP A 318 -15.20 22.17 -12.21
N ALA A 319 -15.39 21.15 -13.05
CA ALA A 319 -16.59 20.32 -13.05
C ALA A 319 -16.40 18.92 -12.44
N PHE A 320 -15.18 18.57 -11.99
CA PHE A 320 -14.89 17.21 -11.53
C PHE A 320 -13.87 17.20 -10.41
N GLU A 321 -14.13 16.39 -9.39
CA GLU A 321 -13.16 16.07 -8.35
C GLU A 321 -13.21 14.58 -8.00
N ARG A 322 -12.06 13.94 -7.92
CA ARG A 322 -11.92 12.57 -7.43
C ARG A 322 -10.66 12.44 -6.58
N VAL A 323 -10.83 11.92 -5.37
CA VAL A 323 -9.74 11.54 -4.47
C VAL A 323 -9.70 10.02 -4.37
N THR A 324 -8.56 9.43 -4.62
CA THR A 324 -8.31 7.99 -4.46
C THR A 324 -7.20 7.81 -3.44
N ILE A 325 -7.47 7.02 -2.41
CA ILE A 325 -6.52 6.71 -1.33
C ILE A 325 -6.38 5.20 -1.26
N GLY A 326 -5.14 4.73 -1.31
CA GLY A 326 -4.77 3.36 -1.00
C GLY A 326 -4.87 3.11 0.51
N ASN A 327 -5.20 1.89 0.90
CA ASN A 327 -5.41 1.57 2.31
C ASN A 327 -4.73 0.28 2.75
N ALA A 328 -3.97 -0.38 1.88
CA ALA A 328 -3.44 -1.70 2.14
C ALA A 328 -1.93 -1.78 1.95
N GLU A 329 -1.28 -2.43 2.92
CA GLU A 329 0.11 -2.86 2.83
C GLU A 329 0.32 -4.08 3.71
N ILE A 330 0.80 -5.17 3.12
CA ILE A 330 1.07 -6.42 3.80
C ILE A 330 2.45 -6.90 3.39
N THR A 331 3.31 -6.99 4.37
CA THR A 331 4.62 -7.60 4.24
C THR A 331 4.55 -9.03 4.74
N ASP A 332 5.28 -9.94 4.15
CA ASP A 332 5.47 -11.36 4.52
C ASP A 332 4.41 -12.00 5.44
N GLY A 333 3.69 -12.99 4.92
CA GLY A 333 2.88 -13.90 5.73
C GLY A 333 1.45 -13.48 6.06
N GLY A 334 0.99 -12.31 5.59
CA GLY A 334 -0.42 -11.93 5.68
C GLY A 334 -0.95 -11.77 7.09
N ASP A 335 -0.42 -10.82 7.87
CA ASP A 335 -0.99 -10.47 9.17
C ASP A 335 -2.44 -9.96 9.03
N VAL A 336 -3.38 -10.86 9.28
CA VAL A 336 -4.81 -10.63 9.08
C VAL A 336 -5.34 -9.50 9.96
N ALA A 337 -4.81 -9.35 11.16
CA ALA A 337 -5.25 -8.31 12.08
C ALA A 337 -4.82 -6.92 11.59
N ARG A 338 -3.61 -6.80 11.04
CA ARG A 338 -3.11 -5.56 10.44
C ARG A 338 -3.91 -5.18 9.21
N VAL A 339 -4.23 -6.16 8.35
CA VAL A 339 -5.08 -5.94 7.17
C VAL A 339 -6.46 -5.45 7.55
N TRP A 340 -7.08 -6.12 8.53
CA TRP A 340 -8.40 -5.73 9.03
C TRP A 340 -8.38 -4.30 9.57
N TRP A 341 -7.35 -3.97 10.36
CA TRP A 341 -7.16 -2.63 10.90
C TRP A 341 -6.96 -1.57 9.79
N GLN A 342 -6.16 -1.85 8.78
CA GLN A 342 -5.92 -0.93 7.65
C GLN A 342 -7.16 -0.75 6.79
N ALA A 343 -7.90 -1.82 6.50
CA ALA A 343 -9.12 -1.77 5.71
C ALA A 343 -10.21 -0.86 6.31
N HIS A 344 -10.17 -0.64 7.63
CA HIS A 344 -11.14 0.19 8.35
C HIS A 344 -10.62 1.59 8.71
N ARG A 345 -9.37 1.91 8.40
CA ARG A 345 -8.83 3.25 8.62
C ARG A 345 -8.96 4.10 7.36
N THR A 346 -9.66 5.21 7.49
CA THR A 346 -9.75 6.26 6.46
C THR A 346 -8.71 7.36 6.64
N SER A 347 -7.58 7.08 7.34
CA SER A 347 -6.60 8.11 7.63
C SER A 347 -5.87 8.55 6.37
N ARG A 348 -5.94 9.83 6.09
CA ARG A 348 -5.18 10.50 5.03
C ARG A 348 -3.76 10.73 5.51
N TRP A 349 -2.80 10.17 4.81
CA TRP A 349 -1.40 10.34 5.15
C TRP A 349 -0.87 11.67 4.61
N ARG A 350 0.04 12.26 5.35
CA ARG A 350 0.77 13.44 4.91
C ARG A 350 1.96 13.01 4.06
N LEU A 351 2.11 13.63 2.89
CA LEU A 351 3.04 13.23 1.85
C LEU A 351 4.25 14.16 1.84
N PRO A 352 5.47 13.64 2.02
CA PRO A 352 6.67 14.47 1.87
C PRO A 352 7.01 14.75 0.41
N ILE A 353 6.72 13.83 -0.50
CA ILE A 353 7.06 13.92 -1.92
C ILE A 353 5.81 13.72 -2.75
N VAL A 354 5.57 14.61 -3.70
CA VAL A 354 4.46 14.52 -4.65
C VAL A 354 4.89 14.87 -6.08
N LEU A 355 4.16 14.32 -7.05
CA LEU A 355 4.16 14.77 -8.43
C LEU A 355 2.86 15.51 -8.68
N ALA A 356 2.95 16.70 -9.25
CA ALA A 356 1.80 17.52 -9.63
C ALA A 356 1.78 17.78 -11.12
N ALA A 357 0.56 17.96 -11.67
CA ALA A 357 0.36 18.45 -13.02
C ALA A 357 -0.58 19.66 -13.02
N THR A 358 -0.12 20.77 -13.60
CA THR A 358 -0.86 22.02 -13.74
C THR A 358 -1.07 22.34 -15.23
N PRO A 359 -2.22 22.96 -15.62
CA PRO A 359 -2.39 23.43 -16.97
C PRO A 359 -1.27 24.40 -17.36
N ARG A 360 -0.83 24.38 -18.63
CA ARG A 360 0.08 25.40 -19.18
C ARG A 360 -0.68 26.69 -19.36
N GLU A 361 -0.03 27.85 -19.19
CA GLU A 361 -0.68 29.19 -19.17
C GLU A 361 -1.53 29.49 -20.40
N ALA A 362 -1.15 29.03 -21.59
CA ALA A 362 -1.93 29.18 -22.81
C ALA A 362 -3.32 28.50 -22.74
N ASP A 363 -3.43 27.39 -22.04
CA ASP A 363 -4.70 26.67 -21.86
C ASP A 363 -5.51 27.20 -20.67
N ALA A 364 -4.88 27.77 -19.66
CA ALA A 364 -5.55 28.43 -18.52
C ALA A 364 -6.30 29.70 -18.98
N ALA A 365 -5.72 30.50 -19.86
CA ALA A 365 -6.36 31.69 -20.42
C ALA A 365 -7.59 31.32 -21.30
N SER A 366 -7.53 30.21 -22.04
CA SER A 366 -8.65 29.73 -22.86
C SER A 366 -9.83 29.20 -22.03
N ALA A 367 -9.56 28.60 -20.88
CA ALA A 367 -10.59 28.09 -19.96
C ALA A 367 -11.32 29.24 -19.22
N ALA A 368 -10.61 30.30 -18.88
CA ALA A 368 -11.18 31.48 -18.21
C ALA A 368 -12.01 32.39 -19.13
N GLY A 369 -11.82 32.30 -20.44
CA GLY A 369 -12.47 33.13 -21.45
C GLY A 369 -13.70 32.52 -22.10
N ALA A 370 -14.15 31.33 -21.77
CA ALA A 370 -15.36 30.73 -22.33
C ALA A 370 -16.61 31.36 -21.67
N PRO A 371 -17.48 32.10 -22.41
CA PRO A 371 -18.69 32.63 -21.85
C PRO A 371 -19.61 31.47 -21.45
N ALA A 372 -20.20 31.59 -20.26
CA ALA A 372 -21.27 30.70 -19.81
C ALA A 372 -22.34 30.65 -20.91
N ARG A 373 -22.57 29.48 -21.48
CA ARG A 373 -23.68 29.29 -22.42
C ARG A 373 -25.00 29.44 -21.65
N PRO A 374 -25.97 30.18 -22.21
CA PRO A 374 -27.26 30.39 -21.60
C PRO A 374 -28.07 29.12 -21.39
#